data_f2ba60568e53b84ed4fed2e5c16e67c4
#
_entry.id   f2ba60568e53b84ed4fed2e5c16e67c4
#
_cell.length_a   1.000
_cell.length_b   1.000
_cell.length_c   1.000
_cell.angle_alpha   90.00
_cell.angle_beta   90.00
_cell.angle_gamma   90.00
#
_symmetry.space_group_name_H-M   'P 1'
#
loop_
_entity.id
_entity.type
_entity.pdbx_description
1 polymer ?
#
loop_
_entity_poly.entity_id
_entity_poly.type
_entity_poly.pdbx_seq_one_letter_code
_entity_poly.pdbx_strand_id
1 'polypeptide(L)'
;MEQKKLSQKKTVSFITLGCKVNQYDSDAMRTLFVRNGYSPAEGDDADVYVINTCSVTSVGDRKSRQMVRRIRRAHPDAIIAVAGCYAQLAPEVFEKMGDVDVIVGHQNRTHIVEYVEKARTAEQPLNEVVDIMKVKDFENMEVDPEGEVKTRAFIKVQEGCDNYCTFCIIPYARGKLKSRKQEDAVSEIRKLVARGYREVVLTGIHLGNYGKDLHDGTSLSSLVSELVKIPDLLRIRLGSIESVELSEELIRIIQNEPKVCRHLHLPIQSGSDSVLKGMNRHYRLAKYKALITELRDKIPGLALTTDLIVGFPGETEENFKETLETLKEIRFSGIHVFPYSQRTGTPAATYPDQVSNEVKKERVHRVQELEKGIAKDYRDQFLGKVVHVLAEEVKNGWYEGLTDEYIRVTIRSEGVERGILYPVRITAITEEGMVGEVVTA
;
A
#
# COMPACT_ATOMS: atom_id res chain seq x y z
N MET A 1 20.11 9.28 51.13
CA MET A 1 18.89 9.52 50.34
C MET A 1 19.22 9.29 48.87
N GLU A 2 19.17 8.04 48.42
CA GLU A 2 19.29 7.68 47.01
C GLU A 2 17.93 7.99 46.35
N GLN A 3 17.88 9.04 45.55
CA GLN A 3 16.78 9.25 44.63
C GLN A 3 16.78 8.12 43.60
N LYS A 4 15.77 7.23 43.69
CA LYS A 4 15.39 6.35 42.59
C LYS A 4 15.25 7.22 41.31
N LYS A 5 16.25 7.23 40.43
CA LYS A 5 16.05 7.60 39.03
C LYS A 5 14.96 6.67 38.52
N LEU A 6 13.73 7.16 38.41
CA LEU A 6 12.74 6.53 37.53
C LEU A 6 13.45 6.36 36.17
N SER A 7 13.66 5.14 35.73
CA SER A 7 14.18 4.88 34.39
C SER A 7 13.16 5.50 33.42
N GLN A 8 13.52 6.61 32.80
CA GLN A 8 12.72 7.19 31.74
C GLN A 8 12.53 6.08 30.69
N LYS A 9 11.26 5.78 30.38
CA LYS A 9 10.93 4.75 29.40
C LYS A 9 11.47 5.21 28.05
N LYS A 10 12.28 4.39 27.39
CA LYS A 10 12.82 4.71 26.06
C LYS A 10 11.68 4.96 25.08
N THR A 11 11.82 5.94 24.21
CA THR A 11 10.80 6.34 23.24
C THR A 11 11.23 6.06 21.80
N VAL A 12 10.26 5.74 20.94
CA VAL A 12 10.48 5.49 19.52
C VAL A 12 9.46 6.21 18.65
N SER A 13 9.94 6.85 17.59
CA SER A 13 9.12 7.49 16.55
C SER A 13 9.32 6.78 15.21
N PHE A 14 8.22 6.57 14.47
CA PHE A 14 8.21 5.93 13.17
C PHE A 14 7.79 6.90 12.07
N ILE A 15 8.62 7.00 11.03
CA ILE A 15 8.34 7.78 9.83
C ILE A 15 8.27 6.85 8.64
N THR A 16 7.08 6.71 8.07
CA THR A 16 6.84 5.80 6.95
C THR A 16 6.74 6.57 5.64
N LEU A 17 7.58 6.21 4.68
CA LEU A 17 7.51 6.70 3.31
C LEU A 17 7.07 5.55 2.40
N GLY A 18 6.24 5.85 1.39
CA GLY A 18 5.88 4.89 0.35
C GLY A 18 4.48 4.32 0.46
N CYS A 19 4.34 2.99 0.36
CA CYS A 19 3.10 2.28 0.10
C CYS A 19 2.48 1.62 1.35
N LYS A 20 1.30 1.00 1.18
CA LYS A 20 0.59 0.24 2.23
C LYS A 20 1.42 -0.90 2.81
N VAL A 21 2.30 -1.52 2.01
CA VAL A 21 3.23 -2.57 2.47
C VAL A 21 4.25 -1.98 3.44
N ASN A 22 4.83 -0.79 3.13
CA ASN A 22 5.71 -0.10 4.07
C ASN A 22 4.97 0.32 5.35
N GLN A 23 3.69 0.68 5.25
CA GLN A 23 2.90 1.00 6.43
C GLN A 23 2.76 -0.22 7.36
N TYR A 24 2.42 -1.38 6.80
CA TYR A 24 2.40 -2.62 7.57
C TYR A 24 3.76 -2.93 8.20
N ASP A 25 4.84 -2.83 7.42
CA ASP A 25 6.21 -3.08 7.89
C ASP A 25 6.57 -2.17 9.08
N SER A 26 6.17 -0.89 9.03
CA SER A 26 6.38 0.07 10.13
C SER A 26 5.55 -0.27 11.36
N ASP A 27 4.28 -0.64 11.19
CA ASP A 27 3.40 -0.99 12.31
C ASP A 27 3.87 -2.29 12.98
N ALA A 28 4.38 -3.26 12.20
CA ALA A 28 4.97 -4.48 12.73
C ALA A 28 6.30 -4.22 13.48
N MET A 29 7.20 -3.40 12.93
CA MET A 29 8.41 -2.99 13.65
C MET A 29 8.09 -2.22 14.93
N ARG A 30 7.09 -1.32 14.91
CA ARG A 30 6.63 -0.62 16.12
C ARG A 30 6.18 -1.60 17.20
N THR A 31 5.46 -2.65 16.82
CA THR A 31 5.08 -3.74 17.75
C THR A 31 6.29 -4.38 18.42
N LEU A 32 7.39 -4.61 17.67
CA LEU A 32 8.62 -5.15 18.24
C LEU A 32 9.23 -4.21 19.27
N PHE A 33 9.29 -2.90 19.01
CA PHE A 33 9.80 -1.92 19.95
C PHE A 33 8.97 -1.88 21.23
N VAL A 34 7.64 -1.85 21.11
CA VAL A 34 6.74 -1.82 22.26
C VAL A 34 6.89 -3.09 23.12
N ARG A 35 6.95 -4.26 22.50
CA ARG A 35 7.21 -5.55 23.21
C ARG A 35 8.57 -5.58 23.93
N ASN A 36 9.53 -4.78 23.48
CA ASN A 36 10.84 -4.63 24.11
C ASN A 36 10.93 -3.41 25.05
N GLY A 37 9.80 -2.87 25.49
CA GLY A 37 9.74 -1.86 26.54
C GLY A 37 9.88 -0.42 26.09
N TYR A 38 9.86 -0.14 24.79
CA TYR A 38 9.78 1.22 24.26
C TYR A 38 8.34 1.74 24.32
N SER A 39 8.19 3.04 24.46
CA SER A 39 6.90 3.74 24.28
C SER A 39 6.89 4.47 22.94
N PRO A 40 5.75 4.52 22.22
CA PRO A 40 5.59 5.48 21.14
C PRO A 40 5.88 6.91 21.67
N ALA A 41 6.63 7.70 20.90
CA ALA A 41 6.93 9.07 21.27
C ALA A 41 5.66 9.92 21.17
N GLU A 42 5.45 10.77 22.18
CA GLU A 42 4.44 11.83 22.14
C GLU A 42 5.11 13.09 21.56
N GLY A 43 4.64 13.55 20.40
CA GLY A 43 5.26 14.69 19.70
C GLY A 43 6.49 14.34 18.86
N ASP A 44 7.37 15.32 18.66
CA ASP A 44 8.50 15.23 17.75
C ASP A 44 9.81 14.74 18.40
N ASP A 45 9.84 14.52 19.71
CA ASP A 45 11.04 14.14 20.46
C ASP A 45 11.02 12.65 20.83
N ALA A 46 12.04 11.91 20.36
CA ALA A 46 12.19 10.47 20.60
C ALA A 46 13.67 10.09 20.76
N ASP A 47 13.95 9.05 21.57
CA ASP A 47 15.29 8.48 21.71
C ASP A 47 15.72 7.72 20.45
N VAL A 48 14.74 7.18 19.69
CA VAL A 48 14.96 6.41 18.47
C VAL A 48 14.00 6.85 17.37
N TYR A 49 14.52 7.07 16.18
CA TYR A 49 13.74 7.30 14.97
C TYR A 49 13.92 6.15 13.99
N VAL A 50 12.84 5.51 13.59
CA VAL A 50 12.84 4.49 12.54
C VAL A 50 12.21 5.08 11.28
N ILE A 51 13.03 5.23 10.22
CA ILE A 51 12.60 5.79 8.93
C ILE A 51 12.46 4.64 7.94
N ASN A 52 11.23 4.24 7.64
CA ASN A 52 10.95 3.23 6.63
C ASN A 52 10.91 3.89 5.25
N THR A 53 11.93 3.61 4.45
CA THR A 53 12.27 4.33 3.21
C THR A 53 11.56 3.75 1.98
N CYS A 54 11.32 4.60 0.98
CA CYS A 54 10.71 4.23 -0.29
C CYS A 54 11.67 4.50 -1.45
N SER A 55 11.67 3.62 -2.47
CA SER A 55 12.49 3.72 -3.67
C SER A 55 11.71 3.52 -4.98
N VAL A 56 10.38 3.59 -4.94
CA VAL A 56 9.54 3.46 -6.16
C VAL A 56 9.84 4.60 -7.15
N THR A 57 10.11 5.79 -6.64
CA THR A 57 10.48 6.96 -7.47
C THR A 57 11.74 7.63 -6.95
N SER A 58 12.45 8.35 -7.82
CA SER A 58 13.63 9.16 -7.45
C SER A 58 13.29 10.26 -6.43
N VAL A 59 12.04 10.73 -6.44
CA VAL A 59 11.52 11.66 -5.42
C VAL A 59 11.46 10.99 -4.04
N GLY A 60 11.08 9.70 -3.99
CA GLY A 60 11.09 8.90 -2.75
C GLY A 60 12.47 8.82 -2.11
N ASP A 61 13.51 8.53 -2.90
CA ASP A 61 14.90 8.50 -2.43
C ASP A 61 15.34 9.85 -1.85
N ARG A 62 15.05 10.94 -2.58
CA ARG A 62 15.39 12.30 -2.13
C ARG A 62 14.67 12.64 -0.82
N LYS A 63 13.37 12.34 -0.71
CA LYS A 63 12.59 12.57 0.53
C LYS A 63 13.16 11.76 1.70
N SER A 64 13.58 10.51 1.47
CA SER A 64 14.20 9.67 2.49
C SER A 64 15.48 10.33 3.04
N ARG A 65 16.39 10.75 2.18
CA ARG A 65 17.62 11.45 2.62
C ARG A 65 17.34 12.78 3.31
N GLN A 66 16.39 13.56 2.82
CA GLN A 66 15.99 14.84 3.44
C GLN A 66 15.44 14.62 4.86
N MET A 67 14.65 13.56 5.04
CA MET A 67 14.07 13.22 6.34
C MET A 67 15.15 12.83 7.35
N VAL A 68 16.08 11.97 6.98
CA VAL A 68 17.24 11.60 7.82
C VAL A 68 18.00 12.85 8.28
N ARG A 69 18.41 13.73 7.34
CA ARG A 69 19.14 14.96 7.68
C ARG A 69 18.33 15.91 8.56
N ARG A 70 17.02 16.00 8.35
CA ARG A 70 16.13 16.83 9.18
C ARG A 70 16.13 16.32 10.61
N ILE A 71 15.98 15.02 10.81
CA ILE A 71 15.91 14.42 12.14
C ILE A 71 17.27 14.54 12.83
N ARG A 72 18.39 14.19 12.18
CA ARG A 72 19.72 14.30 12.78
C ARG A 72 20.03 15.73 13.26
N ARG A 73 19.62 16.75 12.47
CA ARG A 73 19.78 18.15 12.87
C ARG A 73 18.92 18.55 14.08
N ALA A 74 17.70 18.04 14.15
CA ALA A 74 16.78 18.36 15.23
C ALA A 74 17.12 17.58 16.52
N HIS A 75 17.60 16.36 16.39
CA HIS A 75 17.87 15.39 17.47
C HIS A 75 19.26 14.77 17.30
N PRO A 76 20.34 15.51 17.64
CA PRO A 76 21.72 15.06 17.39
C PRO A 76 22.09 13.76 18.10
N ASP A 77 21.52 13.52 19.28
CA ASP A 77 21.83 12.39 20.16
C ASP A 77 20.90 11.17 19.96
N ALA A 78 19.86 11.30 19.14
CA ALA A 78 18.93 10.22 18.90
C ALA A 78 19.53 9.13 18.00
N ILE A 79 19.14 7.88 18.19
CA ILE A 79 19.49 6.78 17.28
C ILE A 79 18.56 6.85 16.05
N ILE A 80 19.16 6.90 14.86
CA ILE A 80 18.42 6.90 13.59
C ILE A 80 18.63 5.57 12.89
N ALA A 81 17.55 4.78 12.78
CA ALA A 81 17.49 3.56 12.01
C ALA A 81 16.77 3.79 10.68
N VAL A 82 17.35 3.38 9.57
CA VAL A 82 16.69 3.36 8.26
C VAL A 82 16.37 1.93 7.85
N ALA A 83 15.17 1.73 7.31
CA ALA A 83 14.72 0.44 6.80
C ALA A 83 14.03 0.61 5.44
N GLY A 84 13.68 -0.49 4.77
CA GLY A 84 12.83 -0.49 3.57
C GLY A 84 13.57 -0.42 2.25
N CYS A 85 12.84 -0.04 1.18
CA CYS A 85 13.31 -0.21 -0.20
C CYS A 85 14.60 0.55 -0.52
N TYR A 86 14.73 1.78 -0.08
CA TYR A 86 15.94 2.56 -0.39
C TYR A 86 17.14 2.11 0.46
N ALA A 87 16.92 1.75 1.72
CA ALA A 87 17.97 1.16 2.55
C ALA A 87 18.48 -0.16 1.95
N GLN A 88 17.60 -0.98 1.39
CA GLN A 88 17.97 -2.23 0.72
C GLN A 88 18.79 -2.01 -0.56
N LEU A 89 18.42 -1.00 -1.38
CA LEU A 89 19.00 -0.80 -2.71
C LEU A 89 20.34 -0.02 -2.69
N ALA A 90 20.51 0.84 -1.70
CA ALA A 90 21.65 1.76 -1.66
C ALA A 90 22.10 2.04 -0.20
N PRO A 91 22.47 1.00 0.56
CA PRO A 91 22.89 1.17 1.96
C PRO A 91 24.13 2.08 2.06
N GLU A 92 25.04 2.02 1.09
CA GLU A 92 26.25 2.83 1.01
C GLU A 92 25.98 4.34 0.96
N VAL A 93 24.79 4.75 0.51
CA VAL A 93 24.40 6.17 0.53
C VAL A 93 24.18 6.64 1.97
N PHE A 94 23.54 5.80 2.80
CA PHE A 94 23.29 6.11 4.20
C PHE A 94 24.57 6.03 5.05
N GLU A 95 25.46 5.07 4.77
CA GLU A 95 26.78 4.99 5.41
C GLU A 95 27.59 6.27 5.16
N LYS A 96 27.67 6.71 3.89
CA LYS A 96 28.39 7.93 3.51
C LYS A 96 27.80 9.22 4.05
N MET A 97 26.49 9.23 4.41
CA MET A 97 25.86 10.40 4.99
C MET A 97 26.37 10.71 6.41
N GLY A 98 26.74 9.69 7.18
CA GLY A 98 27.16 9.84 8.58
C GLY A 98 26.02 10.24 9.54
N ASP A 99 24.79 10.29 9.06
CA ASP A 99 23.59 10.73 9.80
C ASP A 99 22.75 9.54 10.30
N VAL A 100 23.16 8.30 10.01
CA VAL A 100 22.39 7.07 10.29
C VAL A 100 23.21 6.13 11.16
N ASP A 101 22.58 5.52 12.16
CA ASP A 101 23.25 4.61 13.09
C ASP A 101 22.97 3.13 12.76
N VAL A 102 21.78 2.84 12.15
CA VAL A 102 21.38 1.47 11.77
C VAL A 102 20.78 1.47 10.38
N ILE A 103 21.22 0.54 9.54
CA ILE A 103 20.71 0.33 8.18
C ILE A 103 20.21 -1.10 8.07
N VAL A 104 18.89 -1.28 7.81
CA VAL A 104 18.24 -2.58 7.65
C VAL A 104 17.48 -2.62 6.34
N GLY A 105 17.64 -3.70 5.57
CA GLY A 105 16.90 -3.88 4.31
C GLY A 105 15.46 -4.37 4.51
N HIS A 106 15.09 -5.35 3.70
CA HIS A 106 13.79 -6.04 3.78
C HIS A 106 13.85 -7.41 4.46
N GLN A 107 14.99 -7.74 5.06
CA GLN A 107 15.21 -8.94 5.85
C GLN A 107 15.85 -8.55 7.19
N ASN A 108 15.70 -9.40 8.20
CA ASN A 108 16.24 -9.20 9.56
C ASN A 108 15.63 -8.02 10.33
N ARG A 109 14.49 -7.48 9.90
CA ARG A 109 13.76 -6.42 10.63
C ARG A 109 13.21 -6.90 11.97
N THR A 110 13.04 -8.21 12.13
CA THR A 110 12.70 -8.85 13.41
C THR A 110 13.75 -8.57 14.50
N HIS A 111 14.99 -8.26 14.12
CA HIS A 111 16.11 -7.92 15.01
C HIS A 111 16.36 -6.43 15.15
N ILE A 112 15.49 -5.56 14.60
CA ILE A 112 15.73 -4.11 14.54
C ILE A 112 15.98 -3.48 15.92
N VAL A 113 15.30 -3.96 16.96
CA VAL A 113 15.50 -3.47 18.34
C VAL A 113 16.89 -3.84 18.85
N GLU A 114 17.35 -5.06 18.60
CA GLU A 114 18.69 -5.52 18.94
C GLU A 114 19.77 -4.66 18.24
N TYR A 115 19.57 -4.35 16.96
CA TYR A 115 20.50 -3.50 16.21
C TYR A 115 20.54 -2.07 16.77
N VAL A 116 19.39 -1.51 17.11
CA VAL A 116 19.29 -0.18 17.76
C VAL A 116 20.01 -0.15 19.10
N GLU A 117 19.86 -1.19 19.93
CA GLU A 117 20.57 -1.26 21.21
C GLU A 117 22.09 -1.42 21.03
N LYS A 118 22.54 -2.20 20.05
CA LYS A 118 23.97 -2.31 19.70
C LYS A 118 24.54 -0.99 19.19
N ALA A 119 23.78 -0.24 18.41
CA ALA A 119 24.23 1.04 17.86
C ALA A 119 24.53 2.09 18.93
N ARG A 120 23.97 1.98 20.15
CA ARG A 120 24.23 2.92 21.26
C ARG A 120 25.71 2.98 21.70
N THR A 121 26.47 1.92 21.42
CA THR A 121 27.89 1.81 21.79
C THR A 121 28.81 1.59 20.58
N ALA A 122 28.24 1.53 19.39
CA ALA A 122 29.01 1.34 18.17
C ALA A 122 29.69 2.65 17.72
N GLU A 123 30.91 2.55 17.25
CA GLU A 123 31.69 3.69 16.69
C GLU A 123 31.35 3.95 15.21
N GLN A 124 30.72 2.98 14.55
CA GLN A 124 30.36 3.03 13.12
C GLN A 124 28.88 2.61 12.93
N PRO A 125 28.22 3.08 11.88
CA PRO A 125 26.88 2.61 11.54
C PRO A 125 26.82 1.09 11.38
N LEU A 126 25.79 0.47 11.92
CA LEU A 126 25.51 -0.97 11.71
C LEU A 126 24.78 -1.14 10.39
N ASN A 127 25.37 -1.86 9.44
CA ASN A 127 24.75 -2.22 8.19
C ASN A 127 24.40 -3.72 8.19
N GLU A 128 23.09 -4.01 8.31
CA GLU A 128 22.53 -5.37 8.39
C GLU A 128 21.75 -5.74 7.11
N VAL A 129 22.06 -5.07 6.00
CA VAL A 129 21.43 -5.35 4.70
C VAL A 129 22.02 -6.62 4.10
N VAL A 130 21.15 -7.54 3.74
CA VAL A 130 21.50 -8.81 3.11
C VAL A 130 21.17 -8.81 1.62
N ASP A 131 21.80 -9.70 0.85
CA ASP A 131 21.43 -9.92 -0.55
C ASP A 131 20.00 -10.49 -0.63
N ILE A 132 19.04 -9.62 -0.92
CA ILE A 132 17.62 -9.96 -0.93
C ILE A 132 17.26 -11.00 -1.99
N MET A 133 18.08 -11.16 -3.04
CA MET A 133 17.86 -12.15 -4.09
C MET A 133 18.13 -13.59 -3.62
N LYS A 134 18.87 -13.75 -2.51
CA LYS A 134 19.15 -15.05 -1.89
C LYS A 134 18.13 -15.44 -0.81
N VAL A 135 17.29 -14.48 -0.39
CA VAL A 135 16.27 -14.71 0.64
C VAL A 135 15.08 -15.42 0.03
N LYS A 136 14.73 -16.58 0.60
CA LYS A 136 13.62 -17.43 0.13
C LYS A 136 12.38 -17.35 1.02
N ASP A 137 12.58 -17.09 2.31
CA ASP A 137 11.52 -17.16 3.30
C ASP A 137 10.85 -15.78 3.48
N PHE A 138 9.54 -15.81 3.73
CA PHE A 138 8.80 -14.63 4.15
C PHE A 138 9.18 -14.29 5.59
N GLU A 139 9.60 -13.04 5.83
CA GLU A 139 9.86 -12.56 7.18
C GLU A 139 8.55 -12.28 7.91
N ASN A 140 8.16 -13.21 8.78
CA ASN A 140 6.90 -13.11 9.50
C ASN A 140 7.02 -12.16 10.69
N MET A 141 6.44 -10.99 10.55
CA MET A 141 6.23 -10.01 11.63
C MET A 141 4.72 -9.81 11.80
N GLU A 142 4.26 -9.65 13.03
CA GLU A 142 2.86 -9.40 13.34
C GLU A 142 2.66 -7.97 13.80
N VAL A 143 1.52 -7.39 13.42
CA VAL A 143 1.05 -6.12 13.97
C VAL A 143 0.22 -6.42 15.21
N ASP A 144 0.63 -5.85 16.33
CA ASP A 144 -0.11 -5.88 17.58
C ASP A 144 -0.24 -4.46 18.13
N PRO A 145 -1.24 -3.70 17.68
CA PRO A 145 -1.35 -2.30 18.02
C PRO A 145 -1.66 -2.14 19.51
N GLU A 146 -0.76 -1.48 20.23
CA GLU A 146 -1.07 -0.93 21.53
C GLU A 146 -1.62 0.50 21.33
N GLY A 147 -2.70 0.83 22.03
CA GLY A 147 -3.31 2.15 21.98
C GLY A 147 -4.62 2.18 21.20
N GLU A 148 -4.91 3.29 20.55
CA GLU A 148 -6.18 3.49 19.85
C GLU A 148 -6.33 2.53 18.66
N VAL A 149 -7.36 1.70 18.72
CA VAL A 149 -7.69 0.73 17.66
C VAL A 149 -8.21 1.47 16.44
N LYS A 150 -7.57 1.29 15.29
CA LYS A 150 -8.09 1.78 14.02
C LYS A 150 -9.23 0.87 13.54
N THR A 151 -10.12 1.41 12.74
CA THR A 151 -11.22 0.61 12.16
C THR A 151 -10.73 -0.43 11.16
N ARG A 152 -9.63 -0.11 10.44
CA ARG A 152 -9.06 -0.89 9.34
C ARG A 152 -7.59 -1.20 9.57
N ALA A 153 -7.18 -2.45 9.28
CA ALA A 153 -5.79 -2.91 9.31
C ALA A 153 -5.28 -3.28 7.92
N PHE A 154 -4.03 -2.92 7.62
CA PHE A 154 -3.30 -3.49 6.48
C PHE A 154 -2.65 -4.79 6.93
N ILE A 155 -2.75 -5.84 6.12
CA ILE A 155 -2.16 -7.16 6.40
C ILE A 155 -1.30 -7.57 5.21
N LYS A 156 0.00 -7.61 5.43
CA LYS A 156 0.94 -8.06 4.41
C LYS A 156 0.97 -9.59 4.40
N VAL A 157 0.54 -10.17 3.30
CA VAL A 157 0.51 -11.61 3.08
C VAL A 157 1.51 -12.08 2.03
N GLN A 158 2.09 -11.15 1.26
CA GLN A 158 2.98 -11.47 0.16
C GLN A 158 4.08 -10.40 0.03
N GLU A 159 5.30 -10.82 -0.33
CA GLU A 159 6.48 -9.98 -0.51
C GLU A 159 7.19 -10.37 -1.82
N GLY A 160 7.94 -9.41 -2.42
CA GLY A 160 8.72 -9.65 -3.63
C GLY A 160 7.88 -9.80 -4.89
N CYS A 161 8.53 -9.85 -6.06
CA CYS A 161 7.88 -9.93 -7.37
C CYS A 161 8.83 -10.49 -8.43
N ASP A 162 8.33 -11.41 -9.26
CA ASP A 162 9.09 -12.05 -10.34
C ASP A 162 8.68 -11.56 -11.76
N ASN A 163 7.91 -10.46 -11.86
CA ASN A 163 7.45 -9.93 -13.16
C ASN A 163 8.53 -9.18 -13.94
N TYR A 164 9.51 -8.61 -13.27
CA TYR A 164 10.61 -7.85 -13.89
C TYR A 164 10.14 -6.87 -14.97
N CYS A 165 9.06 -6.11 -14.69
CA CYS A 165 8.65 -5.01 -15.56
C CYS A 165 9.81 -4.05 -15.75
N THR A 166 10.07 -3.58 -16.97
CA THR A 166 11.30 -2.87 -17.32
C THR A 166 11.52 -1.55 -16.60
N PHE A 167 10.46 -0.97 -16.05
CA PHE A 167 10.50 0.28 -15.27
C PHE A 167 10.63 0.07 -13.76
N CYS A 168 10.47 -1.19 -13.29
CA CYS A 168 10.22 -1.46 -11.87
C CYS A 168 11.49 -1.88 -11.13
N ILE A 169 11.80 -1.16 -10.05
CA ILE A 169 12.95 -1.46 -9.17
C ILE A 169 12.59 -2.47 -8.08
N ILE A 170 11.32 -2.79 -7.90
CA ILE A 170 10.83 -3.58 -6.76
C ILE A 170 11.40 -5.00 -6.69
N PRO A 171 11.59 -5.77 -7.79
CA PRO A 171 12.24 -7.09 -7.71
C PRO A 171 13.62 -7.01 -7.05
N TYR A 172 14.38 -5.96 -7.31
CA TYR A 172 15.72 -5.75 -6.76
C TYR A 172 15.71 -5.26 -5.31
N ALA A 173 14.63 -4.56 -4.91
CA ALA A 173 14.47 -4.07 -3.55
C ALA A 173 13.89 -5.11 -2.59
N ARG A 174 12.96 -5.96 -3.07
CA ARG A 174 12.18 -6.88 -2.24
C ARG A 174 12.41 -8.35 -2.55
N GLY A 175 13.22 -8.63 -3.58
CA GLY A 175 13.58 -9.98 -3.99
C GLY A 175 12.44 -10.73 -4.70
N LYS A 176 12.61 -12.05 -4.76
CA LYS A 176 11.66 -12.96 -5.39
C LYS A 176 10.36 -13.08 -4.61
N LEU A 177 9.36 -13.66 -5.26
CA LEU A 177 8.06 -13.98 -4.64
C LEU A 177 8.25 -14.77 -3.34
N LYS A 178 7.60 -14.29 -2.28
CA LYS A 178 7.54 -14.93 -0.96
C LYS A 178 6.15 -14.73 -0.39
N SER A 179 5.52 -15.80 0.02
CA SER A 179 4.18 -15.79 0.60
C SER A 179 4.23 -16.09 2.10
N ARG A 180 3.41 -15.40 2.86
CA ARG A 180 3.16 -15.70 4.26
C ARG A 180 2.31 -16.96 4.37
N LYS A 181 2.59 -17.83 5.33
CA LYS A 181 1.72 -18.98 5.60
C LYS A 181 0.31 -18.54 5.92
N GLN A 182 -0.68 -19.28 5.40
CA GLN A 182 -2.08 -18.93 5.55
C GLN A 182 -2.51 -18.88 7.02
N GLU A 183 -2.04 -19.84 7.83
CA GLU A 183 -2.36 -19.97 9.25
C GLU A 183 -1.89 -18.73 10.02
N ASP A 184 -0.68 -18.22 9.71
CA ASP A 184 -0.11 -17.05 10.38
C ASP A 184 -0.92 -15.77 10.05
N ALA A 185 -1.32 -15.62 8.79
CA ALA A 185 -2.15 -14.50 8.36
C ALA A 185 -3.55 -14.53 9.01
N VAL A 186 -4.19 -15.70 9.03
CA VAL A 186 -5.51 -15.89 9.66
C VAL A 186 -5.42 -15.66 11.17
N SER A 187 -4.37 -16.16 11.83
CA SER A 187 -4.14 -15.98 13.27
C SER A 187 -4.01 -14.49 13.63
N GLU A 188 -3.19 -13.73 12.91
CA GLU A 188 -3.03 -12.29 13.13
C GLU A 188 -4.36 -11.55 12.94
N ILE A 189 -5.09 -11.85 11.85
CA ILE A 189 -6.37 -11.19 11.57
C ILE A 189 -7.40 -11.48 12.67
N ARG A 190 -7.47 -12.70 13.20
CA ARG A 190 -8.34 -13.02 14.33
C ARG A 190 -7.99 -12.23 15.58
N LYS A 191 -6.69 -12.05 15.88
CA LYS A 191 -6.23 -11.22 17.01
C LYS A 191 -6.66 -9.76 16.84
N LEU A 192 -6.51 -9.21 15.63
CA LEU A 192 -6.91 -7.84 15.32
C LEU A 192 -8.42 -7.64 15.41
N VAL A 193 -9.22 -8.57 14.88
CA VAL A 193 -10.69 -8.55 14.97
C VAL A 193 -11.16 -8.62 16.42
N ALA A 194 -10.55 -9.47 17.25
CA ALA A 194 -10.84 -9.55 18.67
C ALA A 194 -10.55 -8.24 19.42
N ARG A 195 -9.63 -7.40 18.90
CA ARG A 195 -9.34 -6.04 19.41
C ARG A 195 -10.25 -4.95 18.87
N GLY A 196 -11.20 -5.28 17.97
CA GLY A 196 -12.17 -4.33 17.44
C GLY A 196 -11.93 -3.83 16.02
N TYR A 197 -10.91 -4.34 15.31
CA TYR A 197 -10.78 -4.07 13.87
C TYR A 197 -11.94 -4.72 13.11
N ARG A 198 -12.50 -4.03 12.13
CA ARG A 198 -13.69 -4.46 11.38
C ARG A 198 -13.42 -4.66 9.90
N GLU A 199 -12.38 -4.05 9.35
CA GLU A 199 -11.95 -4.22 7.97
C GLU A 199 -10.48 -4.62 7.92
N VAL A 200 -10.13 -5.56 7.03
CA VAL A 200 -8.74 -5.87 6.68
C VAL A 200 -8.50 -5.59 5.21
N VAL A 201 -7.33 -5.05 4.91
CA VAL A 201 -6.84 -4.84 3.55
C VAL A 201 -5.68 -5.79 3.33
N LEU A 202 -5.91 -6.87 2.59
CA LEU A 202 -4.84 -7.78 2.19
C LEU A 202 -3.90 -7.03 1.25
N THR A 203 -2.62 -7.01 1.58
CA THR A 203 -1.61 -6.29 0.81
C THR A 203 -0.40 -7.17 0.51
N GLY A 204 0.21 -6.90 -0.63
CA GLY A 204 1.42 -7.53 -1.11
C GLY A 204 2.01 -6.71 -2.23
N ILE A 205 3.18 -7.09 -2.68
CA ILE A 205 3.81 -6.52 -3.87
C ILE A 205 3.21 -7.12 -5.14
N HIS A 206 2.85 -8.40 -5.09
CA HIS A 206 2.29 -9.17 -6.20
C HIS A 206 1.21 -10.12 -5.67
N LEU A 207 0.16 -9.51 -5.11
CA LEU A 207 -0.85 -10.18 -4.28
C LEU A 207 -1.54 -11.36 -4.99
N GLY A 208 -1.82 -11.25 -6.29
CA GLY A 208 -2.47 -12.32 -7.07
C GLY A 208 -1.64 -13.60 -7.18
N ASN A 209 -0.33 -13.53 -6.92
CA ASN A 209 0.55 -14.70 -6.89
C ASN A 209 0.78 -15.27 -5.48
N TYR A 210 0.03 -14.79 -4.48
CA TYR A 210 0.10 -15.33 -3.13
C TYR A 210 -0.11 -16.85 -3.13
N GLY A 211 0.77 -17.57 -2.45
CA GLY A 211 0.74 -19.01 -2.25
C GLY A 211 1.52 -19.82 -3.31
N LYS A 212 1.84 -19.24 -4.47
CA LYS A 212 2.49 -20.00 -5.56
C LYS A 212 3.85 -20.60 -5.17
N ASP A 213 4.59 -19.93 -4.30
CA ASP A 213 5.90 -20.38 -3.80
C ASP A 213 5.80 -21.39 -2.65
N LEU A 214 4.62 -21.57 -2.05
CA LEU A 214 4.40 -22.51 -0.94
C LEU A 214 4.22 -23.96 -1.42
N HIS A 215 3.77 -24.16 -2.65
CA HIS A 215 3.58 -25.48 -3.28
C HIS A 215 2.67 -26.44 -2.50
N ASP A 216 1.76 -25.95 -1.67
CA ASP A 216 0.85 -26.70 -0.81
C ASP A 216 -0.65 -26.52 -1.17
N GLY A 217 -0.92 -25.85 -2.29
CA GLY A 217 -2.27 -25.53 -2.75
C GLY A 217 -2.82 -24.20 -2.18
N THR A 218 -2.06 -23.52 -1.33
CA THR A 218 -2.42 -22.18 -0.85
C THR A 218 -2.56 -21.20 -2.02
N SER A 219 -3.58 -20.35 -1.96
CA SER A 219 -3.86 -19.31 -2.96
C SER A 219 -4.53 -18.10 -2.29
N LEU A 220 -4.62 -16.98 -3.03
CA LEU A 220 -5.39 -15.84 -2.54
C LEU A 220 -6.87 -16.20 -2.33
N SER A 221 -7.44 -17.04 -3.19
CA SER A 221 -8.81 -17.53 -3.06
C SER A 221 -8.99 -18.34 -1.78
N SER A 222 -8.08 -19.28 -1.47
CA SER A 222 -8.15 -20.09 -0.25
C SER A 222 -8.03 -19.23 1.01
N LEU A 223 -7.12 -18.24 1.01
CA LEU A 223 -6.98 -17.31 2.13
C LEU A 223 -8.27 -16.50 2.35
N VAL A 224 -8.84 -15.90 1.29
CA VAL A 224 -10.08 -15.12 1.41
C VAL A 224 -11.23 -16.01 1.90
N SER A 225 -11.34 -17.26 1.42
CA SER A 225 -12.34 -18.23 1.87
C SER A 225 -12.22 -18.57 3.37
N GLU A 226 -11.04 -18.55 3.94
CA GLU A 226 -10.87 -18.72 5.39
C GLU A 226 -11.24 -17.44 6.16
N LEU A 227 -10.91 -16.27 5.61
CA LEU A 227 -11.15 -14.99 6.28
C LEU A 227 -12.64 -14.64 6.36
N VAL A 228 -13.46 -14.99 5.35
CA VAL A 228 -14.92 -14.75 5.39
C VAL A 228 -15.61 -15.48 6.53
N LYS A 229 -15.02 -16.56 7.05
CA LYS A 229 -15.53 -17.33 8.19
C LYS A 229 -15.33 -16.63 9.55
N ILE A 230 -14.53 -15.56 9.62
CA ILE A 230 -14.27 -14.82 10.87
C ILE A 230 -15.52 -13.97 11.20
N PRO A 231 -16.21 -14.20 12.34
CA PRO A 231 -17.55 -13.62 12.57
C PRO A 231 -17.58 -12.10 12.55
N ASP A 232 -16.74 -11.44 13.35
CA ASP A 232 -16.75 -10.00 13.55
C ASP A 232 -15.93 -9.21 12.52
N LEU A 233 -15.32 -9.88 11.56
CA LEU A 233 -14.72 -9.26 10.39
C LEU A 233 -15.85 -8.86 9.44
N LEU A 234 -16.05 -7.57 9.24
CA LEU A 234 -17.12 -7.03 8.40
C LEU A 234 -16.71 -6.91 6.94
N ARG A 235 -15.43 -6.56 6.68
CA ARG A 235 -14.93 -6.32 5.33
C ARG A 235 -13.54 -6.88 5.07
N ILE A 236 -13.38 -7.43 3.88
CA ILE A 236 -12.09 -7.85 3.32
C ILE A 236 -11.88 -7.08 2.03
N ARG A 237 -10.83 -6.28 1.99
CA ARG A 237 -10.44 -5.54 0.80
C ARG A 237 -9.17 -6.11 0.21
N LEU A 238 -9.13 -6.24 -1.10
CA LEU A 238 -7.95 -6.72 -1.83
C LEU A 238 -7.09 -5.53 -2.25
N GLY A 239 -5.79 -5.67 -2.11
CA GLY A 239 -4.81 -4.75 -2.65
C GLY A 239 -4.70 -4.86 -4.17
N SER A 240 -3.58 -4.40 -4.73
CA SER A 240 -3.32 -4.46 -6.17
C SER A 240 -3.14 -5.89 -6.64
N ILE A 241 -3.86 -6.25 -7.72
CA ILE A 241 -3.80 -7.56 -8.38
C ILE A 241 -3.55 -7.34 -9.87
N GLU A 242 -2.66 -8.11 -10.46
CA GLU A 242 -2.49 -8.12 -11.92
C GLU A 242 -3.69 -8.77 -12.60
N SER A 243 -4.15 -8.21 -13.70
CA SER A 243 -5.35 -8.67 -14.40
C SER A 243 -5.28 -10.16 -14.81
N VAL A 244 -4.09 -10.65 -15.14
CA VAL A 244 -3.85 -12.05 -15.54
C VAL A 244 -3.86 -13.04 -14.36
N GLU A 245 -3.97 -12.58 -13.15
CA GLU A 245 -3.89 -13.38 -11.91
C GLU A 245 -5.24 -13.53 -11.20
N LEU A 246 -6.26 -12.88 -11.70
CA LEU A 246 -7.62 -13.06 -11.20
C LEU A 246 -8.12 -14.44 -11.62
N SER A 247 -8.20 -15.36 -10.64
CA SER A 247 -8.77 -16.68 -10.89
C SER A 247 -10.30 -16.61 -10.91
N GLU A 248 -10.94 -17.52 -11.65
CA GLU A 248 -12.40 -17.64 -11.65
C GLU A 248 -12.96 -17.90 -10.24
N GLU A 249 -12.21 -18.61 -9.41
CA GLU A 249 -12.60 -18.87 -8.02
C GLU A 249 -12.63 -17.57 -7.22
N LEU A 250 -11.60 -16.72 -7.35
CA LEU A 250 -11.58 -15.43 -6.67
C LEU A 250 -12.70 -14.52 -7.15
N ILE A 251 -12.98 -14.50 -8.46
CA ILE A 251 -14.11 -13.74 -9.02
C ILE A 251 -15.43 -14.22 -8.42
N ARG A 252 -15.66 -15.55 -8.30
CA ARG A 252 -16.87 -16.11 -7.67
C ARG A 252 -16.97 -15.73 -6.19
N ILE A 253 -15.87 -15.70 -5.45
CA ILE A 253 -15.85 -15.24 -4.07
C ILE A 253 -16.26 -13.77 -3.98
N ILE A 254 -15.66 -12.88 -4.79
CA ILE A 254 -15.99 -11.44 -4.79
C ILE A 254 -17.47 -11.22 -5.16
N GLN A 255 -18.00 -12.04 -6.07
CA GLN A 255 -19.41 -11.97 -6.50
C GLN A 255 -20.39 -12.36 -5.37
N ASN A 256 -20.07 -13.41 -4.61
CA ASN A 256 -21.04 -14.07 -3.74
C ASN A 256 -20.85 -13.76 -2.24
N GLU A 257 -19.64 -13.35 -1.82
CA GLU A 257 -19.32 -13.11 -0.42
C GLU A 257 -19.50 -11.62 -0.05
N PRO A 258 -20.52 -11.28 0.75
CA PRO A 258 -20.81 -9.88 1.06
C PRO A 258 -19.74 -9.19 1.89
N LYS A 259 -18.87 -9.95 2.58
CA LYS A 259 -17.72 -9.39 3.31
C LYS A 259 -16.57 -8.95 2.39
N VAL A 260 -16.52 -9.44 1.15
CA VAL A 260 -15.49 -9.07 0.19
C VAL A 260 -15.92 -7.82 -0.57
N CYS A 261 -15.16 -6.75 -0.40
CA CYS A 261 -15.50 -5.46 -0.99
C CYS A 261 -15.57 -5.51 -2.51
N ARG A 262 -16.60 -4.87 -3.08
CA ARG A 262 -16.78 -4.75 -4.54
C ARG A 262 -15.88 -3.68 -5.15
N HIS A 263 -14.59 -3.85 -4.91
CA HIS A 263 -13.54 -3.00 -5.43
C HIS A 263 -12.33 -3.83 -5.81
N LEU A 264 -11.83 -3.62 -7.02
CA LEU A 264 -10.57 -4.19 -7.50
C LEU A 264 -9.64 -3.07 -7.98
N HIS A 265 -8.38 -3.17 -7.59
CA HIS A 265 -7.31 -2.34 -8.13
C HIS A 265 -6.50 -3.18 -9.12
N LEU A 266 -6.68 -2.88 -10.42
CA LEU A 266 -6.09 -3.62 -11.54
C LEU A 266 -5.18 -2.66 -12.34
N PRO A 267 -3.85 -2.64 -12.10
CA PRO A 267 -2.94 -1.73 -12.79
C PRO A 267 -2.89 -1.98 -14.30
N ILE A 268 -3.34 -1.01 -15.11
CA ILE A 268 -3.24 -1.07 -16.57
C ILE A 268 -1.86 -0.65 -17.06
N GLN A 269 -1.16 0.19 -16.30
CA GLN A 269 0.13 0.80 -16.59
C GLN A 269 0.19 1.66 -17.87
N SER A 270 -0.38 1.21 -18.98
CA SER A 270 -0.54 1.97 -20.24
C SER A 270 -1.76 1.48 -21.03
N GLY A 271 -2.39 2.36 -21.76
CA GLY A 271 -3.47 2.04 -22.71
C GLY A 271 -3.00 1.84 -24.13
N SER A 272 -1.71 1.58 -24.38
CA SER A 272 -1.12 1.27 -25.69
C SER A 272 -0.35 -0.06 -25.65
N ASP A 273 -0.68 -1.01 -26.52
CA ASP A 273 -0.04 -2.33 -26.59
C ASP A 273 1.46 -2.24 -26.91
N SER A 274 1.89 -1.22 -27.66
CA SER A 274 3.31 -1.01 -27.96
C SER A 274 4.09 -0.61 -26.70
N VAL A 275 3.53 0.29 -25.89
CA VAL A 275 4.11 0.72 -24.61
C VAL A 275 4.10 -0.43 -23.61
N LEU A 276 3.01 -1.18 -23.49
CA LEU A 276 2.92 -2.37 -22.62
C LEU A 276 3.99 -3.42 -22.97
N LYS A 277 4.25 -3.62 -24.26
CA LYS A 277 5.34 -4.50 -24.72
C LYS A 277 6.71 -3.98 -24.27
N GLY A 278 6.96 -2.68 -24.41
CA GLY A 278 8.19 -2.02 -23.93
C GLY A 278 8.36 -2.12 -22.39
N MET A 279 7.25 -2.08 -21.65
CA MET A 279 7.19 -2.26 -20.21
C MET A 279 7.38 -3.73 -19.77
N ASN A 280 7.49 -4.70 -20.68
CA ASN A 280 7.49 -6.14 -20.39
C ASN A 280 6.22 -6.60 -19.67
N ARG A 281 5.03 -6.11 -20.10
CA ARG A 281 3.75 -6.55 -19.57
C ARG A 281 3.27 -7.81 -20.26
N HIS A 282 2.75 -8.78 -19.49
CA HIS A 282 2.40 -10.13 -19.97
C HIS A 282 0.95 -10.24 -20.46
N TYR A 283 0.32 -9.13 -20.82
CA TYR A 283 -1.03 -9.09 -21.38
C TYR A 283 -1.14 -8.08 -22.53
N ARG A 284 -2.23 -8.20 -23.28
CA ARG A 284 -2.66 -7.27 -24.34
C ARG A 284 -3.93 -6.56 -23.91
N LEU A 285 -4.15 -5.35 -24.38
CA LEU A 285 -5.33 -4.55 -24.06
C LEU A 285 -6.64 -5.26 -24.36
N ALA A 286 -6.71 -6.02 -25.46
CA ALA A 286 -7.91 -6.79 -25.81
C ALA A 286 -8.31 -7.78 -24.69
N LYS A 287 -7.34 -8.50 -24.10
CA LYS A 287 -7.60 -9.42 -22.98
C LYS A 287 -7.98 -8.65 -21.70
N TYR A 288 -7.30 -7.55 -21.45
CA TYR A 288 -7.62 -6.70 -20.30
C TYR A 288 -9.06 -6.17 -20.37
N LYS A 289 -9.46 -5.61 -21.52
CA LYS A 289 -10.81 -5.09 -21.77
C LYS A 289 -11.87 -6.20 -21.66
N ALA A 290 -11.62 -7.38 -22.22
CA ALA A 290 -12.51 -8.53 -22.10
C ALA A 290 -12.72 -8.95 -20.63
N LEU A 291 -11.65 -9.00 -19.84
CA LEU A 291 -11.76 -9.26 -18.40
C LEU A 291 -12.61 -8.20 -17.68
N ILE A 292 -12.41 -6.91 -17.99
CA ILE A 292 -13.21 -5.84 -17.37
C ILE A 292 -14.69 -5.98 -17.69
N THR A 293 -15.02 -6.33 -18.93
CA THR A 293 -16.42 -6.60 -19.34
C THR A 293 -17.00 -7.76 -18.53
N GLU A 294 -16.29 -8.89 -18.49
CA GLU A 294 -16.70 -10.07 -17.70
C GLU A 294 -16.91 -9.74 -16.22
N LEU A 295 -15.99 -8.98 -15.61
CA LEU A 295 -16.08 -8.59 -14.20
C LEU A 295 -17.32 -7.74 -13.92
N ARG A 296 -17.64 -6.79 -14.81
CA ARG A 296 -18.84 -5.93 -14.66
C ARG A 296 -20.14 -6.70 -14.83
N ASP A 297 -20.15 -7.66 -15.75
CA ASP A 297 -21.32 -8.54 -15.95
C ASP A 297 -21.55 -9.43 -14.74
N LYS A 298 -20.49 -9.99 -14.15
CA LYS A 298 -20.56 -10.88 -12.98
C LYS A 298 -20.78 -10.14 -11.66
N ILE A 299 -20.25 -8.93 -11.52
CA ILE A 299 -20.26 -8.16 -10.26
C ILE A 299 -20.85 -6.77 -10.51
N PRO A 300 -22.17 -6.62 -10.50
CA PRO A 300 -22.81 -5.33 -10.69
C PRO A 300 -22.36 -4.29 -9.67
N GLY A 301 -22.01 -3.09 -10.15
CA GLY A 301 -21.54 -2.00 -9.30
C GLY A 301 -20.06 -2.08 -8.92
N LEU A 302 -19.30 -3.04 -9.45
CA LEU A 302 -17.87 -3.18 -9.17
C LEU A 302 -17.11 -1.88 -9.45
N ALA A 303 -16.40 -1.40 -8.45
CA ALA A 303 -15.43 -0.32 -8.59
C ALA A 303 -14.10 -0.86 -9.11
N LEU A 304 -13.60 -0.23 -10.16
CA LEU A 304 -12.31 -0.55 -10.75
C LEU A 304 -11.39 0.64 -10.67
N THR A 305 -10.29 0.51 -9.95
CA THR A 305 -9.22 1.51 -9.92
C THR A 305 -7.96 0.98 -10.59
N THR A 306 -7.11 1.89 -11.05
CA THR A 306 -5.90 1.50 -11.79
C THR A 306 -4.74 2.45 -11.54
N ASP A 307 -3.51 1.94 -11.77
CA ASP A 307 -2.31 2.74 -11.90
C ASP A 307 -1.96 2.91 -13.38
N LEU A 308 -1.53 4.11 -13.74
CA LEU A 308 -1.10 4.49 -15.08
C LEU A 308 0.24 5.20 -15.02
N ILE A 309 1.17 4.82 -15.89
CA ILE A 309 2.45 5.49 -16.10
C ILE A 309 2.41 6.21 -17.45
N VAL A 310 2.71 7.50 -17.44
CA VAL A 310 2.83 8.31 -18.66
C VAL A 310 4.26 8.76 -18.89
N GLY A 311 4.65 8.92 -20.16
CA GLY A 311 6.01 9.31 -20.55
C GLY A 311 7.04 8.19 -20.36
N PHE A 312 6.63 6.94 -20.56
CA PHE A 312 7.55 5.82 -20.67
C PHE A 312 8.49 6.03 -21.88
N PRO A 313 9.78 5.60 -21.84
CA PRO A 313 10.69 5.76 -22.97
C PRO A 313 10.10 5.21 -24.28
N GLY A 314 10.12 6.02 -25.33
CA GLY A 314 9.52 5.70 -26.63
C GLY A 314 7.99 5.87 -26.73
N GLU A 315 7.31 6.33 -25.67
CA GLU A 315 5.88 6.65 -25.73
C GLU A 315 5.65 7.89 -26.61
N THR A 316 5.06 7.70 -27.80
CA THR A 316 4.70 8.79 -28.72
C THR A 316 3.41 9.48 -28.31
N GLU A 317 3.06 10.58 -29.00
CA GLU A 317 1.76 11.25 -28.77
C GLU A 317 0.59 10.36 -29.25
N GLU A 318 0.79 9.54 -30.29
CA GLU A 318 -0.20 8.56 -30.75
C GLU A 318 -0.46 7.50 -29.69
N ASN A 319 0.58 6.94 -29.06
CA ASN A 319 0.43 5.97 -27.97
C ASN A 319 -0.29 6.59 -26.76
N PHE A 320 -0.02 7.85 -26.46
CA PHE A 320 -0.70 8.54 -25.38
C PHE A 320 -2.18 8.82 -25.72
N LYS A 321 -2.52 9.14 -26.97
CA LYS A 321 -3.92 9.23 -27.42
C LYS A 321 -4.65 7.90 -27.32
N GLU A 322 -4.02 6.79 -27.74
CA GLU A 322 -4.56 5.43 -27.54
C GLU A 322 -4.85 5.17 -26.06
N THR A 323 -3.96 5.60 -25.17
CA THR A 323 -4.15 5.50 -23.73
C THR A 323 -5.37 6.27 -23.25
N LEU A 324 -5.55 7.52 -23.66
CA LEU A 324 -6.71 8.32 -23.29
C LEU A 324 -8.03 7.71 -23.79
N GLU A 325 -8.07 7.19 -25.03
CA GLU A 325 -9.25 6.50 -25.56
C GLU A 325 -9.56 5.20 -24.79
N THR A 326 -8.53 4.44 -24.44
CA THR A 326 -8.70 3.23 -23.61
C THR A 326 -9.27 3.57 -22.22
N LEU A 327 -8.82 4.65 -21.58
CA LEU A 327 -9.35 5.10 -20.29
C LEU A 327 -10.83 5.54 -20.39
N LYS A 328 -11.21 6.26 -21.47
CA LYS A 328 -12.60 6.65 -21.75
C LYS A 328 -13.50 5.43 -21.96
N GLU A 329 -13.02 4.41 -22.66
CA GLU A 329 -13.76 3.19 -22.91
C GLU A 329 -13.97 2.37 -21.64
N ILE A 330 -12.89 2.16 -20.85
CA ILE A 330 -12.94 1.35 -19.63
C ILE A 330 -13.71 2.05 -18.51
N ARG A 331 -13.60 3.38 -18.35
CA ARG A 331 -14.32 4.17 -17.32
C ARG A 331 -14.03 3.66 -15.91
N PHE A 332 -12.80 3.79 -15.48
CA PHE A 332 -12.38 3.46 -14.11
C PHE A 332 -13.08 4.35 -13.08
N SER A 333 -13.32 3.82 -11.88
CA SER A 333 -13.82 4.62 -10.74
C SER A 333 -12.75 5.55 -10.14
N GLY A 334 -11.47 5.31 -10.45
CA GLY A 334 -10.34 6.15 -10.07
C GLY A 334 -9.06 5.73 -10.79
N ILE A 335 -8.22 6.70 -11.12
CA ILE A 335 -6.95 6.49 -11.85
C ILE A 335 -5.83 7.18 -11.10
N HIS A 336 -4.82 6.40 -10.68
CA HIS A 336 -3.59 6.96 -10.14
C HIS A 336 -2.56 7.11 -11.26
N VAL A 337 -2.36 8.33 -11.72
CA VAL A 337 -1.40 8.62 -12.80
C VAL A 337 -0.05 9.04 -12.23
N PHE A 338 1.01 8.42 -12.76
CA PHE A 338 2.40 8.69 -12.40
C PHE A 338 3.21 9.07 -13.66
N PRO A 339 4.05 10.11 -13.59
CA PRO A 339 5.06 10.28 -14.60
C PRO A 339 6.10 9.18 -14.48
N TYR A 340 6.56 8.63 -15.60
CA TYR A 340 7.68 7.67 -15.59
C TYR A 340 8.87 8.26 -14.84
N SER A 341 9.36 7.51 -13.85
CA SER A 341 10.52 7.87 -13.05
C SER A 341 11.69 6.95 -13.41
N GLN A 342 12.72 7.50 -14.03
CA GLN A 342 13.94 6.76 -14.35
C GLN A 342 14.60 6.23 -13.08
N ARG A 343 14.84 4.90 -13.03
CA ARG A 343 15.42 4.21 -11.87
C ARG A 343 16.69 3.49 -12.29
N THR A 344 17.84 3.93 -11.77
CA THR A 344 19.12 3.25 -11.98
C THR A 344 19.00 1.77 -11.62
N GLY A 345 19.51 0.89 -12.47
CA GLY A 345 19.40 -0.56 -12.29
C GLY A 345 18.18 -1.20 -12.97
N THR A 346 17.22 -0.40 -13.48
CA THR A 346 16.11 -0.94 -14.29
C THR A 346 16.43 -0.86 -15.79
N PRO A 347 15.94 -1.82 -16.63
CA PRO A 347 16.19 -1.78 -18.07
C PRO A 347 15.73 -0.49 -18.75
N ALA A 348 14.52 0.01 -18.42
CA ALA A 348 13.96 1.22 -19.01
C ALA A 348 14.77 2.49 -18.71
N ALA A 349 15.63 2.47 -17.69
CA ALA A 349 16.51 3.61 -17.39
C ALA A 349 17.52 3.91 -18.51
N THR A 350 17.87 2.89 -19.29
CA THR A 350 18.85 2.98 -20.38
C THR A 350 18.22 2.96 -21.77
N TYR A 351 16.88 2.89 -21.86
CA TYR A 351 16.20 2.93 -23.15
C TYR A 351 16.41 4.28 -23.83
N PRO A 352 16.53 4.30 -25.17
CA PRO A 352 16.53 5.53 -25.94
C PRO A 352 15.16 6.24 -25.83
N ASP A 353 15.06 7.40 -26.40
CA ASP A 353 13.82 8.16 -26.54
C ASP A 353 13.12 8.48 -25.21
N GLN A 354 13.93 8.86 -24.21
CA GLN A 354 13.43 9.34 -22.93
C GLN A 354 12.52 10.57 -23.12
N VAL A 355 11.29 10.49 -22.62
CA VAL A 355 10.32 11.58 -22.71
C VAL A 355 10.72 12.72 -21.76
N SER A 356 10.60 13.98 -22.20
CA SER A 356 10.95 15.13 -21.38
C SER A 356 10.02 15.30 -20.16
N ASN A 357 10.49 15.99 -19.13
CA ASN A 357 9.70 16.22 -17.93
C ASN A 357 8.48 17.12 -18.20
N GLU A 358 8.58 18.04 -19.15
CA GLU A 358 7.50 18.92 -19.58
C GLU A 358 6.35 18.11 -20.19
N VAL A 359 6.67 17.20 -21.11
CA VAL A 359 5.69 16.31 -21.75
C VAL A 359 5.07 15.36 -20.71
N LYS A 360 5.87 14.80 -19.78
CA LYS A 360 5.34 13.97 -18.69
C LYS A 360 4.33 14.72 -17.82
N LYS A 361 4.63 15.98 -17.45
CA LYS A 361 3.73 16.81 -16.64
C LYS A 361 2.43 17.14 -17.39
N GLU A 362 2.55 17.47 -18.66
CA GLU A 362 1.40 17.75 -19.53
C GLU A 362 0.49 16.52 -19.65
N ARG A 363 1.07 15.33 -19.89
CA ARG A 363 0.32 14.08 -19.95
C ARG A 363 -0.36 13.72 -18.63
N VAL A 364 0.34 13.90 -17.49
CA VAL A 364 -0.27 13.73 -16.15
C VAL A 364 -1.50 14.63 -16.01
N HIS A 365 -1.39 15.92 -16.38
CA HIS A 365 -2.50 16.85 -16.27
C HIS A 365 -3.70 16.41 -17.12
N ARG A 366 -3.48 16.04 -18.39
CA ARG A 366 -4.55 15.55 -19.28
C ARG A 366 -5.27 14.31 -18.74
N VAL A 367 -4.53 13.37 -18.14
CA VAL A 367 -5.14 12.20 -17.51
C VAL A 367 -5.94 12.60 -16.27
N GLN A 368 -5.43 13.51 -15.44
CA GLN A 368 -6.15 13.98 -14.24
C GLN A 368 -7.46 14.71 -14.61
N GLU A 369 -7.47 15.52 -15.66
CA GLU A 369 -8.70 16.16 -16.13
C GLU A 369 -9.72 15.13 -16.66
N LEU A 370 -9.26 14.12 -17.40
CA LEU A 370 -10.11 13.02 -17.85
C LEU A 370 -10.67 12.22 -16.67
N GLU A 371 -9.81 11.89 -15.69
CA GLU A 371 -10.17 11.11 -14.50
C GLU A 371 -11.25 11.79 -13.69
N LYS A 372 -11.17 13.11 -13.45
CA LYS A 372 -12.19 13.87 -12.70
C LYS A 372 -13.60 13.65 -13.27
N GLY A 373 -13.74 13.70 -14.60
CA GLY A 373 -15.01 13.45 -15.27
C GLY A 373 -15.50 12.02 -15.09
N ILE A 374 -14.65 11.04 -15.36
CA ILE A 374 -15.00 9.61 -15.28
C ILE A 374 -15.34 9.22 -13.84
N ALA A 375 -14.53 9.65 -12.86
CA ALA A 375 -14.76 9.36 -11.46
C ALA A 375 -16.03 10.03 -10.92
N LYS A 376 -16.35 11.24 -11.39
CA LYS A 376 -17.63 11.89 -11.08
C LYS A 376 -18.80 11.09 -11.62
N ASP A 377 -18.79 10.73 -12.90
CA ASP A 377 -19.85 9.91 -13.52
C ASP A 377 -20.06 8.59 -12.77
N TYR A 378 -18.97 7.98 -12.28
CA TYR A 378 -19.06 6.79 -11.45
C TYR A 378 -19.74 7.08 -10.11
N ARG A 379 -19.42 8.19 -9.45
CA ARG A 379 -20.06 8.56 -8.18
C ARG A 379 -21.51 9.01 -8.34
N ASP A 380 -21.87 9.67 -9.44
CA ASP A 380 -23.23 10.17 -9.68
C ASP A 380 -24.28 9.06 -9.64
N GLN A 381 -23.92 7.83 -10.00
CA GLN A 381 -24.83 6.67 -9.93
C GLN A 381 -25.29 6.31 -8.50
N PHE A 382 -24.62 6.80 -7.45
CA PHE A 382 -24.96 6.54 -6.06
C PHE A 382 -25.91 7.57 -5.47
N LEU A 383 -26.15 8.70 -6.14
CA LEU A 383 -27.07 9.73 -5.65
C LEU A 383 -28.47 9.15 -5.36
N GLY A 384 -28.97 9.39 -4.15
CA GLY A 384 -30.26 8.86 -3.65
C GLY A 384 -30.23 7.38 -3.24
N LYS A 385 -29.18 6.64 -3.56
CA LYS A 385 -29.05 5.22 -3.14
C LYS A 385 -28.57 5.10 -1.71
N VAL A 386 -28.89 3.94 -1.10
CA VAL A 386 -28.34 3.54 0.20
C VAL A 386 -27.10 2.69 -0.03
N VAL A 387 -26.00 3.08 0.59
CA VAL A 387 -24.72 2.34 0.58
C VAL A 387 -24.30 2.03 2.02
N HIS A 388 -23.49 1.01 2.21
CA HIS A 388 -22.93 0.71 3.51
C HIS A 388 -21.60 1.43 3.70
N VAL A 389 -21.49 2.20 4.77
CA VAL A 389 -20.29 2.99 5.11
C VAL A 389 -19.75 2.55 6.45
N LEU A 390 -18.49 2.11 6.49
CA LEU A 390 -17.81 1.81 7.74
C LEU A 390 -17.24 3.13 8.29
N ALA A 391 -17.77 3.61 9.42
CA ALA A 391 -17.35 4.86 10.04
C ALA A 391 -15.93 4.72 10.62
N GLU A 392 -15.00 5.59 10.20
CA GLU A 392 -13.57 5.47 10.54
C GLU A 392 -13.07 6.60 11.45
N GLU A 393 -13.19 7.83 11.04
CA GLU A 393 -12.61 8.99 11.70
C GLU A 393 -13.55 10.19 11.66
N VAL A 394 -13.36 11.13 12.58
CA VAL A 394 -14.08 12.42 12.58
C VAL A 394 -13.25 13.44 11.85
N LYS A 395 -13.85 14.12 10.87
CA LYS A 395 -13.26 15.22 10.12
C LYS A 395 -14.28 16.36 10.01
N ASN A 396 -13.87 17.56 10.37
CA ASN A 396 -14.76 18.74 10.39
C ASN A 396 -16.09 18.53 11.15
N GLY A 397 -16.04 17.77 12.25
CA GLY A 397 -17.21 17.50 13.10
C GLY A 397 -18.13 16.39 12.64
N TRP A 398 -17.83 15.72 11.51
CA TRP A 398 -18.61 14.61 10.97
C TRP A 398 -17.76 13.35 10.81
N TYR A 399 -18.37 12.19 10.93
CA TYR A 399 -17.68 10.94 10.62
C TYR A 399 -17.45 10.81 9.11
N GLU A 400 -16.26 10.40 8.75
CA GLU A 400 -15.93 9.90 7.41
C GLU A 400 -15.69 8.40 7.45
N GLY A 401 -16.01 7.73 6.34
CA GLY A 401 -15.78 6.31 6.16
C GLY A 401 -15.72 5.94 4.68
N LEU A 402 -15.52 4.66 4.42
CA LEU A 402 -15.45 4.14 3.05
C LEU A 402 -16.63 3.20 2.76
N THR A 403 -17.12 3.25 1.53
CA THR A 403 -18.03 2.24 0.99
C THR A 403 -17.28 0.97 0.58
N ASP A 404 -18.02 -0.08 0.18
CA ASP A 404 -17.43 -1.28 -0.41
C ASP A 404 -16.66 -0.97 -1.69
N GLU A 405 -17.12 0.00 -2.45
CA GLU A 405 -16.52 0.48 -3.71
C GLU A 405 -15.32 1.39 -3.50
N TYR A 406 -14.88 1.57 -2.25
CA TYR A 406 -13.72 2.42 -1.89
C TYR A 406 -13.94 3.92 -2.08
N ILE A 407 -15.20 4.37 -2.03
CA ILE A 407 -15.55 5.79 -2.12
C ILE A 407 -15.66 6.36 -0.70
N ARG A 408 -15.04 7.52 -0.46
CA ARG A 408 -15.16 8.25 0.81
C ARG A 408 -16.56 8.87 0.94
N VAL A 409 -17.15 8.72 2.12
CA VAL A 409 -18.45 9.31 2.46
C VAL A 409 -18.33 10.09 3.76
N THR A 410 -18.77 11.34 3.74
CA THR A 410 -19.02 12.12 4.96
C THR A 410 -20.43 11.82 5.44
N ILE A 411 -20.58 11.29 6.65
CA ILE A 411 -21.86 10.91 7.26
C ILE A 411 -22.37 12.09 8.09
N ARG A 412 -23.42 12.76 7.62
CA ARG A 412 -24.05 13.89 8.30
C ARG A 412 -25.23 13.41 9.18
N SER A 413 -24.91 12.65 10.22
CA SER A 413 -25.90 12.18 11.19
C SER A 413 -25.28 12.23 12.59
N GLU A 414 -26.11 12.54 13.58
CA GLU A 414 -25.72 12.46 14.99
C GLU A 414 -25.72 11.01 15.47
N GLY A 415 -24.99 10.70 16.55
CA GLY A 415 -24.96 9.36 17.15
C GLY A 415 -24.18 8.32 16.32
N VAL A 416 -23.37 8.76 15.34
CA VAL A 416 -22.48 7.86 14.59
C VAL A 416 -21.30 7.48 15.46
N GLU A 417 -20.98 6.20 15.52
CA GLU A 417 -19.85 5.64 16.27
C GLU A 417 -18.83 5.00 15.34
N ARG A 418 -17.56 5.08 15.74
CA ARG A 418 -16.46 4.47 15.00
C ARG A 418 -16.58 2.95 14.96
N GLY A 419 -16.18 2.34 13.84
CA GLY A 419 -16.14 0.89 13.66
C GLY A 419 -17.51 0.25 13.40
N ILE A 420 -18.56 1.04 13.28
CA ILE A 420 -19.91 0.57 12.93
C ILE A 420 -20.14 0.74 11.42
N LEU A 421 -20.79 -0.24 10.83
CA LEU A 421 -21.21 -0.24 9.43
C LEU A 421 -22.63 0.30 9.34
N TYR A 422 -22.76 1.51 8.80
CA TYR A 422 -24.06 2.18 8.67
C TYR A 422 -24.63 2.10 7.26
N PRO A 423 -25.95 1.84 7.10
CA PRO A 423 -26.66 2.13 5.86
C PRO A 423 -26.80 3.65 5.72
N VAL A 424 -26.20 4.23 4.67
CA VAL A 424 -26.15 5.68 4.43
C VAL A 424 -26.81 5.99 3.09
N ARG A 425 -27.83 6.85 3.10
CA ARG A 425 -28.43 7.40 1.87
C ARG A 425 -27.59 8.55 1.38
N ILE A 426 -27.09 8.45 0.16
CA ILE A 426 -26.28 9.49 -0.47
C ILE A 426 -27.14 10.66 -0.87
N THR A 427 -26.86 11.85 -0.33
CA THR A 427 -27.61 13.09 -0.55
C THR A 427 -26.88 14.07 -1.46
N ALA A 428 -25.55 13.96 -1.58
CA ALA A 428 -24.77 14.79 -2.48
C ALA A 428 -23.48 14.09 -2.95
N ILE A 429 -23.02 14.51 -4.14
CA ILE A 429 -21.73 14.12 -4.72
C ILE A 429 -20.79 15.32 -4.65
N THR A 430 -19.54 15.07 -4.23
CA THR A 430 -18.49 16.10 -4.13
C THR A 430 -17.29 15.73 -5.01
N GLU A 431 -16.33 16.64 -5.15
CA GLU A 431 -15.07 16.32 -5.86
C GLU A 431 -14.27 15.22 -5.16
N GLU A 432 -14.29 15.21 -3.82
CA GLU A 432 -13.49 14.28 -3.01
C GLU A 432 -14.24 12.99 -2.63
N GLY A 433 -15.55 12.90 -2.88
CA GLY A 433 -16.34 11.73 -2.48
C GLY A 433 -17.85 11.98 -2.51
N MET A 434 -18.52 11.54 -1.47
CA MET A 434 -19.97 11.63 -1.32
C MET A 434 -20.34 12.14 0.07
N VAL A 435 -21.56 12.67 0.19
CA VAL A 435 -22.18 13.05 1.48
C VAL A 435 -23.49 12.28 1.63
N GLY A 436 -23.80 11.83 2.83
CA GLY A 436 -25.04 11.14 3.08
C GLY A 436 -25.46 11.13 4.53
N GLU A 437 -26.63 10.57 4.79
CA GLU A 437 -27.24 10.49 6.10
C GLU A 437 -27.58 9.05 6.44
N VAL A 438 -27.44 8.67 7.72
CA VAL A 438 -27.81 7.33 8.18
C VAL A 438 -29.29 7.10 7.97
N VAL A 439 -29.63 5.96 7.38
CA VAL A 439 -31.03 5.51 7.27
C VAL A 439 -31.36 4.78 8.57
N THR A 440 -32.17 5.41 9.41
CA THR A 440 -32.78 4.73 10.57
C THR A 440 -33.84 3.76 10.10
N ALA A 441 -33.82 2.52 10.61
CA ALA A 441 -34.81 1.48 10.31
C ALA A 441 -36.22 1.84 10.80
#